data_047322b5506c27ac06a0117300621e6e
#
_entry.id   047322b5506c27ac06a0117300621e6e
#
_cell.length_a   1.000
_cell.length_b   1.000
_cell.length_c   1.000
_cell.angle_alpha   90.00
_cell.angle_beta   90.00
_cell.angle_gamma   90.00
#
_symmetry.space_group_name_H-M   'P 1'
#
loop_
_entity.id
_entity.type
_entity.pdbx_description
1 polymer ?
#
loop_
_entity_poly.entity_id
_entity_poly.type
_entity_poly.pdbx_seq_one_letter_code
_entity_poly.pdbx_strand_id
1 'polypeptide(L)'
;MAVKISRFGYYWLDTWVMANVVQLATQDFCARFLNNTNDPGGRQYAQMTQAARSAPANIAEGNSRHSTSKETEMKLTDVARATLAELSNDYMNWLLLHGQAPWSMRSQEYRAVAAVQFDKPA
;
A
#
# COMPACT_ATOMS: atom_id res chain seq x y z
N MET A 1 -13.11 8.81 8.50
CA MET A 1 -14.07 7.75 8.11
C MET A 1 -13.62 6.41 8.69
N ALA A 2 -14.52 5.72 9.36
CA ALA A 2 -14.21 4.41 9.88
C ALA A 2 -14.33 3.35 8.78
N VAL A 3 -13.37 2.44 8.74
CA VAL A 3 -13.40 1.31 7.83
C VAL A 3 -13.87 0.08 8.59
N LYS A 4 -14.97 -0.50 8.15
CA LYS A 4 -15.49 -1.72 8.77
C LYS A 4 -14.96 -2.93 8.02
N ILE A 5 -14.30 -3.81 8.76
CA ILE A 5 -13.64 -4.98 8.20
C ILE A 5 -14.31 -6.24 8.73
N SER A 6 -14.51 -7.22 7.84
CA SER A 6 -15.05 -8.52 8.22
C SER A 6 -14.12 -9.23 9.21
N ARG A 7 -14.73 -9.95 10.16
CA ARG A 7 -14.00 -10.81 11.10
C ARG A 7 -13.34 -12.00 10.44
N PHE A 8 -13.81 -12.36 9.26
CA PHE A 8 -13.44 -13.64 8.66
C PHE A 8 -12.39 -13.46 7.59
N GLY A 9 -11.48 -14.44 7.50
CA GLY A 9 -10.46 -14.49 6.48
C GLY A 9 -9.41 -13.38 6.61
N TYR A 10 -8.74 -13.07 5.52
CA TYR A 10 -7.65 -12.11 5.47
C TYR A 10 -8.10 -10.66 5.73
N TYR A 11 -9.38 -10.37 5.58
CA TYR A 11 -9.91 -9.02 5.83
C TYR A 11 -9.67 -8.55 7.25
N TRP A 12 -9.48 -9.48 8.18
CA TRP A 12 -9.25 -9.19 9.59
C TRP A 12 -7.79 -8.79 9.88
N LEU A 13 -6.86 -9.07 8.99
CA LEU A 13 -5.46 -8.85 9.22
C LEU A 13 -5.10 -7.37 9.10
N ASP A 14 -4.33 -6.86 10.07
CA ASP A 14 -3.85 -5.48 10.04
C ASP A 14 -3.01 -5.23 8.79
N THR A 15 -2.17 -6.19 8.41
CA THR A 15 -1.32 -6.09 7.23
C THR A 15 -2.13 -5.91 5.95
N TRP A 16 -3.22 -6.67 5.79
CA TRP A 16 -4.10 -6.52 4.64
C TRP A 16 -4.80 -5.16 4.65
N VAL A 17 -5.32 -4.76 5.81
CA VAL A 17 -6.02 -3.48 5.96
C VAL A 17 -5.12 -2.32 5.57
N MET A 18 -3.88 -2.30 6.09
CA MET A 18 -2.92 -1.24 5.79
C MET A 18 -2.52 -1.26 4.32
N ALA A 19 -2.27 -2.44 3.76
CA ALA A 19 -1.90 -2.57 2.35
C ALA A 19 -3.04 -2.08 1.44
N ASN A 20 -4.29 -2.37 1.81
CA ASN A 20 -5.45 -1.93 1.04
C ASN A 20 -5.63 -0.40 1.12
N VAL A 21 -5.37 0.19 2.28
CA VAL A 21 -5.37 1.65 2.42
C VAL A 21 -4.31 2.29 1.53
N VAL A 22 -3.11 1.71 1.50
CA VAL A 22 -2.04 2.17 0.61
C VAL A 22 -2.47 2.08 -0.85
N GLN A 23 -3.16 1.00 -1.23
CA GLN A 23 -3.68 0.85 -2.60
C GLN A 23 -4.63 2.00 -2.96
N LEU A 24 -5.61 2.26 -2.10
CA LEU A 24 -6.59 3.32 -2.36
C LEU A 24 -5.93 4.70 -2.40
N ALA A 25 -5.01 4.96 -1.48
CA ALA A 25 -4.26 6.21 -1.44
C ALA A 25 -3.41 6.39 -2.70
N THR A 26 -2.81 5.31 -3.20
CA THR A 26 -1.97 5.36 -4.40
C THR A 26 -2.80 5.63 -5.65
N GLN A 27 -3.98 5.04 -5.75
CA GLN A 27 -4.89 5.33 -6.85
C GLN A 27 -5.25 6.81 -6.88
N ASP A 28 -5.57 7.37 -5.72
CA ASP A 28 -5.88 8.79 -5.58
C ASP A 28 -4.68 9.67 -5.92
N PHE A 29 -3.51 9.34 -5.41
CA PHE A 29 -2.27 10.05 -5.70
C PHE A 29 -2.01 10.09 -7.21
N CYS A 30 -2.04 8.95 -7.86
CA CYS A 30 -1.76 8.86 -9.29
C CYS A 30 -2.76 9.68 -10.12
N ALA A 31 -4.04 9.62 -9.75
CA ALA A 31 -5.07 10.38 -10.44
C ALA A 31 -4.87 11.88 -10.30
N ARG A 32 -4.37 12.35 -9.16
CA ARG A 32 -4.19 13.78 -8.89
C ARG A 32 -2.88 14.33 -9.41
N PHE A 33 -1.80 13.58 -9.35
CA PHE A 33 -0.45 14.10 -9.54
C PHE A 33 0.27 13.63 -10.79
N LEU A 34 -0.17 12.55 -11.41
CA LEU A 34 0.43 12.04 -12.64
C LEU A 34 -0.44 12.37 -13.84
N ASN A 35 0.17 12.92 -14.88
CA ASN A 35 -0.54 13.37 -16.08
C ASN A 35 0.37 13.20 -17.30
N ASN A 36 -0.14 13.53 -18.48
CA ASN A 36 0.60 13.38 -19.73
C ASN A 36 1.85 14.24 -19.81
N THR A 37 1.92 15.32 -19.04
CA THR A 37 3.09 16.21 -19.03
C THR A 37 4.22 15.63 -18.20
N ASN A 38 3.94 15.15 -16.99
CA ASN A 38 4.98 14.62 -16.10
C ASN A 38 5.16 13.11 -16.18
N ASP A 39 4.25 12.42 -16.83
CA ASP A 39 4.29 10.96 -17.02
C ASP A 39 3.80 10.60 -18.44
N PRO A 40 4.58 10.98 -19.47
CA PRO A 40 4.18 10.68 -20.85
C PRO A 40 4.00 9.18 -21.06
N GLY A 41 2.86 8.78 -21.61
CA GLY A 41 2.54 7.37 -21.83
C GLY A 41 1.99 6.64 -20.61
N GLY A 42 1.93 7.29 -19.43
CA GLY A 42 1.30 6.71 -18.25
C GLY A 42 2.04 5.54 -17.63
N ARG A 43 3.35 5.42 -17.88
CA ARG A 43 4.13 4.28 -17.37
C ARG A 43 4.25 4.32 -15.83
N GLN A 44 4.54 5.48 -15.26
CA GLN A 44 4.66 5.62 -13.82
C GLN A 44 3.32 5.36 -13.13
N TYR A 45 2.25 5.88 -13.71
CA TYR A 45 0.89 5.63 -13.24
C TYR A 45 0.61 4.13 -13.19
N ALA A 46 0.87 3.43 -14.29
CA ALA A 46 0.62 2.00 -14.39
C ALA A 46 1.47 1.21 -13.38
N GLN A 47 2.75 1.53 -13.23
CA GLN A 47 3.64 0.83 -12.32
C GLN A 47 3.24 1.01 -10.86
N MET A 48 2.91 2.24 -10.45
CA MET A 48 2.54 2.50 -9.06
C MET A 48 1.20 1.87 -8.71
N THR A 49 0.20 1.98 -9.58
CA THR A 49 -1.11 1.37 -9.31
C THR A 49 -1.04 -0.15 -9.31
N GLN A 50 -0.22 -0.75 -10.16
CA GLN A 50 -0.03 -2.19 -10.19
C GLN A 50 0.69 -2.67 -8.93
N ALA A 51 1.75 -1.99 -8.50
CA ALA A 51 2.45 -2.35 -7.27
C ALA A 51 1.52 -2.23 -6.06
N ALA A 52 0.75 -1.15 -5.98
CA ALA A 52 -0.17 -0.94 -4.87
C ALA A 52 -1.26 -2.01 -4.81
N ARG A 53 -1.73 -2.49 -5.95
CA ARG A 53 -2.73 -3.55 -6.03
C ARG A 53 -2.16 -4.91 -5.66
N SER A 54 -0.94 -5.17 -6.07
CA SER A 54 -0.28 -6.47 -5.88
C SER A 54 -0.09 -6.82 -4.41
N ALA A 55 0.24 -5.86 -3.56
CA ALA A 55 0.55 -6.10 -2.16
C ALA A 55 -0.65 -6.70 -1.39
N PRO A 56 -1.83 -6.07 -1.35
CA PRO A 56 -2.96 -6.67 -0.63
C PRO A 56 -3.42 -7.98 -1.28
N ALA A 57 -3.31 -8.11 -2.60
CA ALA A 57 -3.66 -9.35 -3.28
C ALA A 57 -2.78 -10.52 -2.84
N ASN A 58 -1.47 -10.29 -2.71
CA ASN A 58 -0.53 -11.32 -2.25
C ASN A 58 -0.75 -11.68 -0.79
N ILE A 59 -1.05 -10.71 0.06
CA ILE A 59 -1.37 -10.97 1.46
C ILE A 59 -2.64 -11.81 1.55
N ALA A 60 -3.67 -11.46 0.79
CA ALA A 60 -4.93 -12.21 0.76
C ALA A 60 -4.72 -13.64 0.30
N GLU A 61 -3.95 -13.84 -0.77
CA GLU A 61 -3.66 -15.16 -1.29
C GLU A 61 -2.88 -16.01 -0.30
N GLY A 62 -1.86 -15.42 0.36
CA GLY A 62 -1.06 -16.14 1.34
C GLY A 62 -1.84 -16.57 2.57
N ASN A 63 -2.91 -15.84 2.91
CA ASN A 63 -3.76 -16.15 4.06
C ASN A 63 -5.06 -16.82 3.67
N SER A 64 -5.24 -17.19 2.41
CA SER A 64 -6.39 -17.94 1.97
C SER A 64 -6.40 -19.32 2.64
N ARG A 65 -7.57 -19.78 3.05
CA ARG A 65 -7.71 -21.14 3.58
C ARG A 65 -7.39 -22.22 2.55
N HIS A 66 -7.28 -21.84 1.29
CA HIS A 66 -6.84 -22.73 0.21
C HIS A 66 -5.32 -22.68 0.03
N SER A 67 -4.64 -21.83 0.76
CA SER A 67 -3.19 -21.82 0.80
C SER A 67 -2.70 -23.12 1.40
N THR A 68 -1.80 -23.78 0.71
CA THR A 68 -1.44 -25.16 1.01
C THR A 68 -0.33 -25.30 2.02
N SER A 69 0.42 -24.24 2.30
CA SER A 69 1.55 -24.34 3.23
C SER A 69 1.94 -23.01 3.83
N LYS A 70 2.55 -23.10 4.99
CA LYS A 70 3.17 -21.98 5.69
C LYS A 70 4.26 -21.34 4.85
N GLU A 71 5.02 -22.14 4.14
CA GLU A 71 6.08 -21.69 3.26
C GLU A 71 5.54 -20.79 2.14
N THR A 72 4.44 -21.21 1.51
CA THR A 72 3.77 -20.40 0.48
C THR A 72 3.26 -19.09 1.05
N GLU A 73 2.66 -19.11 2.23
CA GLU A 73 2.19 -17.92 2.92
C GLU A 73 3.34 -16.93 3.16
N MET A 74 4.46 -17.42 3.69
CA MET A 74 5.63 -16.59 3.95
C MET A 74 6.21 -16.01 2.66
N LYS A 75 6.24 -16.79 1.60
CA LYS A 75 6.76 -16.35 0.31
C LYS A 75 5.91 -15.21 -0.27
N LEU A 76 4.59 -15.35 -0.22
CA LEU A 76 3.67 -14.32 -0.72
C LEU A 76 3.74 -13.05 0.14
N THR A 77 3.94 -13.19 1.45
CA THR A 77 4.14 -12.05 2.32
C THR A 77 5.44 -11.31 1.99
N ASP A 78 6.51 -12.03 1.68
CA ASP A 78 7.78 -11.44 1.27
C ASP A 78 7.66 -10.72 -0.07
N VAL A 79 6.91 -11.28 -1.02
CA VAL A 79 6.64 -10.62 -2.29
C VAL A 79 5.87 -9.31 -2.06
N ALA A 80 4.87 -9.33 -1.19
CA ALA A 80 4.11 -8.13 -0.85
C ALA A 80 5.01 -7.05 -0.24
N ARG A 81 5.91 -7.44 0.65
CA ARG A 81 6.86 -6.53 1.28
C ARG A 81 7.78 -5.88 0.23
N ALA A 82 8.33 -6.68 -0.67
CA ALA A 82 9.20 -6.19 -1.74
C ALA A 82 8.46 -5.22 -2.66
N THR A 83 7.22 -5.54 -3.00
CA THR A 83 6.39 -4.70 -3.85
C THR A 83 6.09 -3.34 -3.18
N LEU A 84 5.80 -3.36 -1.88
CA LEU A 84 5.60 -2.12 -1.13
C LEU A 84 6.87 -1.29 -1.02
N ALA A 85 8.03 -1.93 -0.93
CA ALA A 85 9.31 -1.23 -0.93
C ALA A 85 9.55 -0.52 -2.28
N GLU A 86 9.23 -1.16 -3.39
CA GLU A 86 9.29 -0.54 -4.72
C GLU A 86 8.37 0.67 -4.80
N LEU A 87 7.14 0.54 -4.32
CA LEU A 87 6.17 1.63 -4.30
C LEU A 87 6.67 2.80 -3.45
N SER A 88 7.23 2.50 -2.28
CA SER A 88 7.83 3.52 -1.40
C SER A 88 8.93 4.29 -2.12
N ASN A 89 9.77 3.58 -2.88
CA ASN A 89 10.83 4.20 -3.66
C ASN A 89 10.27 5.11 -4.76
N ASP A 90 9.17 4.73 -5.39
CA ASP A 90 8.51 5.56 -6.38
C ASP A 90 8.00 6.88 -5.78
N TYR A 91 7.40 6.81 -4.60
CA TYR A 91 6.98 8.01 -3.87
C TYR A 91 8.17 8.89 -3.50
N MET A 92 9.26 8.28 -3.03
CA MET A 92 10.48 9.00 -2.69
C MET A 92 11.02 9.76 -3.90
N ASN A 93 11.11 9.10 -5.04
CA ASN A 93 11.59 9.71 -6.26
C ASN A 93 10.72 10.87 -6.70
N TRP A 94 9.40 10.72 -6.57
CA TRP A 94 8.48 11.81 -6.89
C TRP A 94 8.73 13.03 -6.01
N LEU A 95 8.90 12.82 -4.71
CA LEU A 95 9.21 13.91 -3.77
C LEU A 95 10.51 14.60 -4.14
N LEU A 96 11.56 13.83 -4.39
CA LEU A 96 12.88 14.39 -4.75
C LEU A 96 12.83 15.20 -6.04
N LEU A 97 12.08 14.72 -7.03
CA LEU A 97 11.91 15.45 -8.29
C LEU A 97 11.19 16.79 -8.10
N HIS A 98 10.40 16.92 -7.05
CA HIS A 98 9.65 18.14 -6.72
C HIS A 98 10.33 18.96 -5.63
N GLY A 99 11.60 18.68 -5.32
CA GLY A 99 12.35 19.42 -4.32
C GLY A 99 11.86 19.22 -2.89
N GLN A 100 11.23 18.08 -2.63
CA GLN A 100 10.66 17.77 -1.32
C GLN A 100 11.34 16.55 -0.72
N ALA A 101 11.08 16.29 0.55
CA ALA A 101 11.59 15.14 1.27
C ALA A 101 10.48 14.52 2.11
N PRO A 102 10.58 13.22 2.43
CA PRO A 102 9.64 12.61 3.37
C PRO A 102 9.63 13.32 4.71
N TRP A 103 8.48 13.26 5.37
CA TRP A 103 8.39 13.80 6.72
C TRP A 103 9.33 13.07 7.67
N SER A 104 9.98 13.81 8.55
CA SER A 104 10.71 13.23 9.66
C SER A 104 9.74 12.46 10.57
N MET A 105 10.20 11.34 11.12
CA MET A 105 9.43 10.58 12.11
C MET A 105 9.07 11.41 13.34
N ARG A 106 9.79 12.52 13.58
CA ARG A 106 9.52 13.43 14.70
C ARG A 106 8.54 14.53 14.32
N SER A 107 8.17 14.64 13.03
CA SER A 107 7.26 15.70 12.58
C SER A 107 5.84 15.47 13.10
N GLN A 108 5.11 16.55 13.25
CA GLN A 108 3.71 16.50 13.66
C GLN A 108 2.87 15.75 12.61
N GLU A 109 3.15 16.00 11.33
CA GLU A 109 2.45 15.37 10.21
C GLU A 109 2.62 13.87 10.22
N TYR A 110 3.85 13.39 10.40
CA TYR A 110 4.13 11.97 10.47
C TYR A 110 3.40 11.31 11.64
N ARG A 111 3.47 11.94 12.81
CA ARG A 111 2.83 11.43 14.02
C ARG A 111 1.32 11.34 13.87
N ALA A 112 0.72 12.33 13.22
CA ALA A 112 -0.72 12.33 12.98
C ALA A 112 -1.15 11.16 12.12
N VAL A 113 -0.41 10.86 11.04
CA VAL A 113 -0.71 9.71 10.18
C VAL A 113 -0.45 8.41 10.89
N ALA A 114 0.68 8.29 11.60
CA ALA A 114 1.05 7.08 12.32
C ALA A 114 0.05 6.71 13.42
N ALA A 115 -0.67 7.68 13.96
CA ALA A 115 -1.66 7.47 15.00
C ALA A 115 -3.03 7.02 14.47
N VAL A 116 -3.22 7.00 13.15
CA VAL A 116 -4.50 6.58 12.56
C VAL A 116 -4.74 5.10 12.85
N GLN A 117 -5.96 4.80 13.29
CA GLN A 117 -6.40 3.43 13.56
C GLN A 117 -7.64 3.13 12.73
N PHE A 118 -7.86 1.87 12.46
CA PHE A 118 -9.01 1.41 11.70
C PHE A 118 -9.92 0.60 12.60
N ASP A 119 -11.24 0.88 12.53
CA ASP A 119 -12.22 0.12 13.27
C ASP A 119 -12.34 -1.29 12.71
N LYS A 120 -12.30 -2.27 13.60
CA LYS A 120 -12.50 -3.67 13.26
C LYS A 120 -13.73 -4.19 13.98
N PRO A 121 -14.42 -5.18 13.43
CA PRO A 121 -15.55 -5.81 14.12
C PRO A 121 -15.08 -6.40 15.45
N ALA A 122 -15.87 -6.22 16.47
CA ALA A 122 -15.58 -6.71 17.82
C ALA A 122 -15.57 -8.25 17.91
#